data_48d0ae4712556ef7a6ce72199f712e80
#
_entry.id   48d0ae4712556ef7a6ce72199f712e80
#
_cell.length_a   1.000
_cell.length_b   1.000
_cell.length_c   1.000
_cell.angle_alpha   90.00
_cell.angle_beta   90.00
_cell.angle_gamma   90.00
#
_symmetry.space_group_name_H-M   'P 1'
#
loop_
_entity.id
_entity.type
_entity.pdbx_description
1 polymer ?
#
loop_
_entity_poly.entity_id
_entity_poly.type
_entity_poly.pdbx_seq_one_letter_code
_entity_poly.pdbx_strand_id
1 'polypeptide(L)'
;SDYSFDEHFGKPISSYPPRSVLFDYIQGRVRKSDVRKYIRFNTTTRWVEYNEETKQFKVILDDLVNNRTYTEIFDYLVVATGHFSTPNMPYFEGVQDFPGIIMHAHDFRGADQFKDKDVLLIGSSYSAEDIGVQSYKHGAKSVTISYRSQPLGMDWPEGMKEVPLLEKFEGDLGYFSDGTSQRFDAVVMCTGYQHKFPFLPDELRLKTANCLYPENLYKGLVFNKLPNLLYLGMQDQYYTFNMFDAQAWFARDIMQGKIKLPNEEQRNDDIKLWMELSAANKNHDDEVDFQTDYVKDLIAATNYPSFDLDAVAVLFKQWLKDKDENILEYRDKTYTSVITGTKAEKHHTVWLDEMDDTFERFLSIGPKKEKEVETL
;
A
#
# COMPACT_ATOMS: atom_id res chain seq x y z
N SER A 1 9.55 -1.80 -15.28
CA SER A 1 8.25 -2.14 -15.88
C SER A 1 8.35 -2.16 -17.39
N ASP A 2 7.70 -3.11 -18.02
CA ASP A 2 7.59 -3.26 -19.47
C ASP A 2 6.47 -2.41 -20.08
N TYR A 3 5.81 -1.60 -19.26
CA TYR A 3 4.72 -0.69 -19.65
C TYR A 3 4.74 0.55 -18.75
N SER A 4 5.03 1.70 -19.34
CA SER A 4 5.11 2.97 -18.60
C SER A 4 3.79 3.72 -18.58
N PHE A 5 3.66 4.70 -17.66
CA PHE A 5 2.54 5.65 -17.66
C PHE A 5 2.53 6.49 -18.95
N ASP A 6 3.71 6.92 -19.42
CA ASP A 6 3.82 7.70 -20.67
C ASP A 6 3.33 6.91 -21.88
N GLU A 7 3.64 5.61 -21.95
CA GLU A 7 3.13 4.74 -23.02
C GLU A 7 1.60 4.61 -22.93
N HIS A 8 1.06 4.51 -21.73
CA HIS A 8 -0.38 4.34 -21.53
C HIS A 8 -1.17 5.61 -21.84
N PHE A 9 -0.73 6.75 -21.34
CA PHE A 9 -1.46 8.02 -21.47
C PHE A 9 -1.01 8.88 -22.66
N GLY A 10 0.07 8.50 -23.36
CA GLY A 10 0.64 9.26 -24.45
C GLY A 10 1.33 10.57 -24.01
N LYS A 11 1.49 10.77 -22.71
CA LYS A 11 2.12 11.95 -22.10
C LYS A 11 2.58 11.66 -20.68
N PRO A 12 3.54 12.42 -20.12
CA PRO A 12 3.86 12.37 -18.70
C PRO A 12 2.63 12.76 -17.86
N ILE A 13 2.43 12.06 -16.76
CA ILE A 13 1.37 12.36 -15.80
C ILE A 13 1.96 12.81 -14.47
N SER A 14 1.15 13.44 -13.65
CA SER A 14 1.55 13.90 -12.32
C SER A 14 2.12 12.77 -11.46
N SER A 15 3.03 13.12 -10.55
CA SER A 15 3.66 12.14 -9.65
C SER A 15 2.70 11.54 -8.63
N TYR A 16 1.58 12.21 -8.38
CA TYR A 16 0.53 11.79 -7.44
C TYR A 16 -0.84 11.72 -8.14
N PRO A 17 -1.04 10.73 -9.02
CA PRO A 17 -2.30 10.60 -9.73
C PRO A 17 -3.40 10.08 -8.80
N PRO A 18 -4.66 10.45 -9.03
CA PRO A 18 -5.80 9.90 -8.31
C PRO A 18 -5.99 8.41 -8.61
N ARG A 19 -6.71 7.72 -7.73
CA ARG A 19 -6.97 6.28 -7.82
C ARG A 19 -7.55 5.83 -9.17
N SER A 20 -8.44 6.62 -9.76
CA SER A 20 -9.05 6.34 -11.07
C SER A 20 -8.01 6.23 -12.19
N VAL A 21 -6.97 7.06 -12.17
CA VAL A 21 -5.86 7.04 -13.12
C VAL A 21 -5.01 5.77 -12.95
N LEU A 22 -4.70 5.39 -11.71
CA LEU A 22 -4.00 4.13 -11.44
C LEU A 22 -4.83 2.91 -11.88
N PHE A 23 -6.13 2.94 -11.66
CA PHE A 23 -7.03 1.88 -12.10
C PHE A 23 -7.03 1.73 -13.63
N ASP A 24 -7.12 2.84 -14.38
CA ASP A 24 -7.07 2.80 -15.85
C ASP A 24 -5.72 2.30 -16.37
N TYR A 25 -4.62 2.72 -15.74
CA TYR A 25 -3.29 2.18 -16.04
C TYR A 25 -3.21 0.66 -15.84
N ILE A 26 -3.73 0.13 -14.73
CA ILE A 26 -3.77 -1.31 -14.47
C ILE A 26 -4.62 -2.03 -15.55
N GLN A 27 -5.77 -1.45 -15.92
CA GLN A 27 -6.59 -1.98 -17.03
C GLN A 27 -5.81 -1.97 -18.36
N GLY A 28 -5.01 -0.93 -18.62
CA GLY A 28 -4.12 -0.85 -19.77
C GLY A 28 -3.09 -1.98 -19.79
N ARG A 29 -2.45 -2.27 -18.66
CA ARG A 29 -1.52 -3.40 -18.52
C ARG A 29 -2.20 -4.75 -18.82
N VAL A 30 -3.38 -4.96 -18.27
CA VAL A 30 -4.19 -6.18 -18.51
C VAL A 30 -4.54 -6.32 -19.99
N ARG A 31 -4.91 -5.23 -20.66
CA ARG A 31 -5.21 -5.23 -22.13
C ARG A 31 -3.95 -5.53 -22.93
N LYS A 32 -2.83 -4.85 -22.66
CA LYS A 32 -1.56 -5.03 -23.39
C LYS A 32 -1.02 -6.46 -23.29
N SER A 33 -1.11 -7.06 -22.12
CA SER A 33 -0.60 -8.43 -21.89
C SER A 33 -1.58 -9.53 -22.31
N ASP A 34 -2.79 -9.18 -22.73
CA ASP A 34 -3.87 -10.12 -23.10
C ASP A 34 -4.14 -11.18 -21.99
N VAL A 35 -3.90 -10.82 -20.75
CA VAL A 35 -4.00 -11.75 -19.61
C VAL A 35 -5.43 -11.95 -19.14
N ARG A 36 -6.37 -11.05 -19.51
CA ARG A 36 -7.76 -11.11 -19.07
C ARG A 36 -8.44 -12.46 -19.31
N LYS A 37 -8.13 -13.12 -20.42
CA LYS A 37 -8.66 -14.45 -20.80
C LYS A 37 -8.30 -15.57 -19.82
N TYR A 38 -7.28 -15.37 -18.99
CA TYR A 38 -6.85 -16.33 -17.97
C TYR A 38 -7.42 -16.00 -16.59
N ILE A 39 -8.11 -14.86 -16.43
CA ILE A 39 -8.70 -14.45 -15.15
C ILE A 39 -10.14 -14.95 -15.09
N ARG A 40 -10.45 -15.74 -14.08
CA ARG A 40 -11.81 -16.16 -13.76
C ARG A 40 -12.42 -15.20 -12.76
N PHE A 41 -13.21 -14.25 -13.25
CA PHE A 41 -13.98 -13.34 -12.40
C PHE A 41 -15.14 -14.06 -11.71
N ASN A 42 -15.63 -13.48 -10.62
CA ASN A 42 -16.71 -14.07 -9.82
C ASN A 42 -16.45 -15.51 -9.39
N THR A 43 -15.16 -15.84 -9.17
CA THR A 43 -14.73 -17.15 -8.72
C THR A 43 -13.93 -16.97 -7.43
N THR A 44 -14.44 -17.51 -6.33
CA THR A 44 -13.84 -17.40 -5.01
C THR A 44 -13.09 -18.67 -4.64
N THR A 45 -11.85 -18.55 -4.19
CA THR A 45 -11.15 -19.67 -3.54
C THR A 45 -11.74 -19.84 -2.13
N ARG A 46 -12.44 -20.95 -1.93
CA ARG A 46 -13.08 -21.24 -0.67
C ARG A 46 -12.14 -21.95 0.31
N TRP A 47 -11.38 -22.90 -0.19
CA TRP A 47 -10.45 -23.69 0.62
C TRP A 47 -9.34 -24.29 -0.22
N VAL A 48 -8.17 -24.47 0.38
CA VAL A 48 -7.00 -25.13 -0.22
C VAL A 48 -6.54 -26.24 0.69
N GLU A 49 -6.23 -27.40 0.12
CA GLU A 49 -5.58 -28.53 0.76
C GLU A 49 -4.28 -28.85 0.01
N TYR A 50 -3.24 -29.21 0.74
CA TYR A 50 -1.99 -29.69 0.13
C TYR A 50 -1.89 -31.20 0.28
N ASN A 51 -1.57 -31.88 -0.81
CA ASN A 51 -1.36 -33.32 -0.82
C ASN A 51 0.15 -33.62 -0.83
N GLU A 52 0.65 -34.17 0.26
CA GLU A 52 2.06 -34.49 0.46
C GLU A 52 2.57 -35.60 -0.47
N GLU A 53 1.73 -36.52 -0.92
CA GLU A 53 2.11 -37.63 -1.80
C GLU A 53 2.28 -37.12 -3.25
N THR A 54 1.30 -36.37 -3.75
CA THR A 54 1.32 -35.86 -5.13
C THR A 54 2.08 -34.53 -5.26
N LYS A 55 2.39 -33.87 -4.13
CA LYS A 55 2.99 -32.53 -4.06
C LYS A 55 2.15 -31.44 -4.76
N GLN A 56 0.82 -31.57 -4.71
CA GLN A 56 -0.11 -30.69 -5.40
C GLN A 56 -1.11 -30.08 -4.44
N PHE A 57 -1.65 -28.92 -4.85
CA PHE A 57 -2.73 -28.24 -4.16
C PHE A 57 -4.07 -28.64 -4.75
N LYS A 58 -5.00 -29.04 -3.89
CA LYS A 58 -6.41 -29.21 -4.21
C LYS A 58 -7.14 -27.95 -3.79
N VAL A 59 -7.71 -27.23 -4.76
CA VAL A 59 -8.36 -25.93 -4.55
C VAL A 59 -9.85 -26.08 -4.76
N ILE A 60 -10.64 -25.73 -3.73
CA ILE A 60 -12.10 -25.70 -3.77
C ILE A 60 -12.53 -24.28 -4.16
N LEU A 61 -13.27 -24.16 -5.23
CA LEU A 61 -13.67 -22.92 -5.88
C LEU A 61 -15.20 -22.79 -5.91
N ASP A 62 -15.68 -21.57 -5.61
CA ASP A 62 -17.09 -21.21 -5.79
C ASP A 62 -17.24 -20.30 -7.02
N ASP A 63 -17.96 -20.77 -8.02
CA ASP A 63 -18.43 -19.99 -9.16
C ASP A 63 -19.72 -19.25 -8.74
N LEU A 64 -19.58 -17.96 -8.46
CA LEU A 64 -20.68 -17.14 -7.93
C LEU A 64 -21.75 -16.81 -8.98
N VAL A 65 -21.43 -16.93 -10.27
CA VAL A 65 -22.39 -16.69 -11.35
C VAL A 65 -23.34 -17.88 -11.50
N ASN A 66 -22.77 -19.09 -11.47
CA ASN A 66 -23.52 -20.33 -11.68
C ASN A 66 -23.92 -21.00 -10.37
N ASN A 67 -23.61 -20.41 -9.21
CA ASN A 67 -23.83 -20.94 -7.86
C ASN A 67 -23.35 -22.40 -7.74
N ARG A 68 -22.11 -22.65 -8.14
CA ARG A 68 -21.54 -23.98 -8.26
C ARG A 68 -20.18 -24.04 -7.54
N THR A 69 -20.03 -25.04 -6.68
CA THR A 69 -18.73 -25.39 -6.08
C THR A 69 -18.07 -26.51 -6.90
N TYR A 70 -16.77 -26.36 -7.16
CA TYR A 70 -15.97 -27.36 -7.87
C TYR A 70 -14.53 -27.38 -7.37
N THR A 71 -13.76 -28.37 -7.79
CA THR A 71 -12.38 -28.58 -7.33
C THR A 71 -11.45 -28.64 -8.53
N GLU A 72 -10.26 -28.03 -8.37
CA GLU A 72 -9.15 -28.14 -9.33
C GLU A 72 -7.84 -28.48 -8.59
N ILE A 73 -6.89 -29.05 -9.32
CA ILE A 73 -5.59 -29.44 -8.82
C ILE A 73 -4.52 -28.58 -9.49
N PHE A 74 -3.56 -28.11 -8.68
CA PHE A 74 -2.49 -27.21 -9.14
C PHE A 74 -1.14 -27.64 -8.55
N ASP A 75 -0.06 -27.48 -9.31
CA ASP A 75 1.32 -27.74 -8.89
C ASP A 75 1.87 -26.61 -8.03
N TYR A 76 1.41 -25.38 -8.25
CA TYR A 76 1.82 -24.17 -7.54
C TYR A 76 0.60 -23.39 -7.07
N LEU A 77 0.74 -22.75 -5.91
CA LEU A 77 -0.22 -21.77 -5.40
C LEU A 77 0.48 -20.43 -5.20
N VAL A 78 -0.04 -19.38 -5.83
CA VAL A 78 0.44 -18.00 -5.67
C VAL A 78 -0.62 -17.17 -4.99
N VAL A 79 -0.35 -16.74 -3.77
CA VAL A 79 -1.23 -15.86 -2.99
C VAL A 79 -0.87 -14.42 -3.30
N ALA A 80 -1.74 -13.72 -4.04
CA ALA A 80 -1.60 -12.32 -4.44
C ALA A 80 -2.84 -11.49 -4.06
N THR A 81 -3.42 -11.81 -2.90
CA THR A 81 -4.71 -11.25 -2.44
C THR A 81 -4.60 -9.87 -1.80
N GLY A 82 -3.38 -9.35 -1.64
CA GLY A 82 -3.10 -8.16 -0.84
C GLY A 82 -3.25 -8.41 0.67
N HIS A 83 -2.88 -7.42 1.48
CA HIS A 83 -2.93 -7.53 2.94
C HIS A 83 -3.63 -6.35 3.62
N PHE A 84 -4.22 -5.42 2.85
CA PHE A 84 -4.99 -4.28 3.37
C PHE A 84 -6.51 -4.50 3.27
N SER A 85 -6.98 -5.71 3.57
CA SER A 85 -8.42 -6.07 3.50
C SER A 85 -9.08 -6.28 4.85
N THR A 86 -8.34 -6.69 5.87
CA THR A 86 -8.89 -6.94 7.21
C THR A 86 -8.38 -5.88 8.18
N PRO A 87 -9.24 -4.93 8.61
CA PRO A 87 -8.88 -3.91 9.57
C PRO A 87 -8.37 -4.49 10.89
N ASN A 88 -7.35 -3.87 11.47
CA ASN A 88 -6.96 -4.11 12.84
C ASN A 88 -7.77 -3.16 13.73
N MET A 89 -8.71 -3.70 14.50
CA MET A 89 -9.63 -2.95 15.35
C MET A 89 -9.27 -3.17 16.83
N PRO A 90 -8.36 -2.38 17.41
CA PRO A 90 -8.08 -2.46 18.83
C PRO A 90 -9.31 -1.99 19.63
N TYR A 91 -9.48 -2.59 20.79
CA TYR A 91 -10.51 -2.16 21.73
C TYR A 91 -9.98 -1.02 22.62
N PHE A 92 -10.77 0.01 22.78
CA PHE A 92 -10.57 1.09 23.75
C PHE A 92 -11.76 1.10 24.71
N GLU A 93 -11.50 1.20 26.01
CA GLU A 93 -12.56 1.28 27.02
C GLU A 93 -13.48 2.47 26.72
N GLY A 94 -14.79 2.25 26.76
CA GLY A 94 -15.81 3.27 26.50
C GLY A 94 -16.08 3.57 25.01
N VAL A 95 -15.36 2.96 24.07
CA VAL A 95 -15.54 3.23 22.63
C VAL A 95 -16.95 2.90 22.14
N GLN A 96 -17.62 1.92 22.74
CA GLN A 96 -18.99 1.51 22.39
C GLN A 96 -20.05 2.55 22.75
N ASP A 97 -19.72 3.47 23.66
CA ASP A 97 -20.64 4.53 24.13
C ASP A 97 -20.32 5.88 23.48
N PHE A 98 -19.37 5.93 22.56
CA PHE A 98 -19.02 7.16 21.84
C PHE A 98 -20.18 7.57 20.92
N PRO A 99 -20.72 8.82 21.06
CA PRO A 99 -21.95 9.22 20.38
C PRO A 99 -21.73 9.66 18.92
N GLY A 100 -20.49 9.86 18.50
CA GLY A 100 -20.13 10.40 17.19
C GLY A 100 -19.83 9.33 16.13
N ILE A 101 -19.09 9.73 15.09
CA ILE A 101 -18.70 8.85 14.00
C ILE A 101 -17.50 8.00 14.44
N ILE A 102 -17.58 6.68 14.27
CA ILE A 102 -16.44 5.77 14.41
C ILE A 102 -16.27 5.00 13.11
N MET A 103 -15.06 4.99 12.57
CA MET A 103 -14.73 4.16 11.41
C MET A 103 -13.27 3.73 11.45
N HIS A 104 -12.92 2.72 10.65
CA HIS A 104 -11.53 2.40 10.32
C HIS A 104 -11.12 3.14 9.05
N ALA A 105 -9.83 3.43 8.88
CA ALA A 105 -9.27 4.02 7.66
C ALA A 105 -9.65 3.24 6.39
N HIS A 106 -9.88 1.93 6.50
CA HIS A 106 -10.39 1.08 5.42
C HIS A 106 -11.72 1.58 4.82
N ASP A 107 -12.59 2.16 5.63
CA ASP A 107 -13.92 2.62 5.22
C ASP A 107 -13.97 4.10 4.83
N PHE A 108 -12.87 4.81 5.04
CA PHE A 108 -12.75 6.20 4.63
C PHE A 108 -12.85 6.33 3.10
N ARG A 109 -13.68 7.25 2.62
CA ARG A 109 -13.90 7.54 1.19
C ARG A 109 -13.74 9.02 0.86
N GLY A 110 -13.82 9.90 1.85
CA GLY A 110 -13.66 11.34 1.71
C GLY A 110 -13.88 12.05 3.02
N ALA A 111 -13.37 13.28 3.12
CA ALA A 111 -13.32 14.04 4.37
C ALA A 111 -14.51 15.00 4.56
N ASP A 112 -15.47 15.11 3.63
CA ASP A 112 -16.61 16.01 3.72
C ASP A 112 -17.40 15.84 5.00
N GLN A 113 -17.56 14.61 5.46
CA GLN A 113 -18.29 14.26 6.68
C GLN A 113 -17.65 14.83 7.95
N PHE A 114 -16.39 15.28 7.86
CA PHE A 114 -15.63 15.83 8.99
C PHE A 114 -15.60 17.36 9.03
N LYS A 115 -16.25 18.01 8.07
CA LYS A 115 -16.38 19.48 8.11
C LYS A 115 -16.97 19.96 9.42
N ASP A 116 -16.37 21.01 10.00
CA ASP A 116 -16.75 21.65 11.27
C ASP A 116 -16.71 20.71 12.51
N LYS A 117 -16.00 19.54 12.41
CA LYS A 117 -15.88 18.55 13.48
C LYS A 117 -14.50 18.52 14.12
N ASP A 118 -14.48 18.16 15.39
CA ASP A 118 -13.26 17.78 16.11
C ASP A 118 -12.98 16.28 15.82
N VAL A 119 -11.90 15.98 15.07
CA VAL A 119 -11.59 14.64 14.56
C VAL A 119 -10.40 14.06 15.31
N LEU A 120 -10.54 12.81 15.79
CA LEU A 120 -9.45 12.02 16.36
C LEU A 120 -9.02 10.93 15.35
N LEU A 121 -7.74 10.88 15.05
CA LEU A 121 -7.11 9.79 14.30
C LEU A 121 -6.27 8.95 15.27
N ILE A 122 -6.50 7.64 15.32
CA ILE A 122 -5.78 6.72 16.21
C ILE A 122 -4.76 5.94 15.40
N GLY A 123 -3.48 6.22 15.62
CA GLY A 123 -2.33 5.68 14.87
C GLY A 123 -1.54 6.78 14.20
N SER A 124 -0.23 6.54 14.00
CA SER A 124 0.72 7.51 13.45
C SER A 124 1.50 6.88 12.28
N SER A 125 0.83 6.71 11.15
CA SER A 125 1.42 6.21 9.90
C SER A 125 0.68 6.84 8.71
N TYR A 126 1.00 6.44 7.48
CA TYR A 126 0.49 7.02 6.23
C TYR A 126 -1.03 7.25 6.20
N SER A 127 -1.84 6.35 6.77
CA SER A 127 -3.29 6.56 6.84
C SER A 127 -3.67 7.76 7.69
N ALA A 128 -3.00 7.96 8.83
CA ALA A 128 -3.25 9.11 9.70
C ALA A 128 -2.79 10.42 9.07
N GLU A 129 -1.62 10.41 8.41
CA GLU A 129 -1.13 11.56 7.65
C GLU A 129 -2.16 11.97 6.58
N ASP A 130 -2.54 11.04 5.71
CA ASP A 130 -3.38 11.33 4.57
C ASP A 130 -4.80 11.74 4.96
N ILE A 131 -5.42 11.01 5.86
CA ILE A 131 -6.77 11.32 6.34
C ILE A 131 -6.77 12.61 7.17
N GLY A 132 -5.71 12.84 7.95
CA GLY A 132 -5.55 14.06 8.73
C GLY A 132 -5.46 15.30 7.84
N VAL A 133 -4.57 15.28 6.86
CA VAL A 133 -4.40 16.38 5.90
C VAL A 133 -5.68 16.62 5.10
N GLN A 134 -6.35 15.54 4.63
CA GLN A 134 -7.62 15.69 3.93
C GLN A 134 -8.70 16.29 4.84
N SER A 135 -8.84 15.80 6.07
CA SER A 135 -9.82 16.34 7.04
C SER A 135 -9.59 17.82 7.29
N TYR A 136 -8.34 18.24 7.50
CA TYR A 136 -7.97 19.62 7.67
C TYR A 136 -8.35 20.48 6.45
N LYS A 137 -7.95 20.06 5.24
CA LYS A 137 -8.24 20.78 3.99
C LYS A 137 -9.73 20.87 3.68
N HIS A 138 -10.53 19.92 4.15
CA HIS A 138 -11.99 19.91 4.00
C HIS A 138 -12.72 20.60 5.15
N GLY A 139 -12.01 21.33 5.99
CA GLY A 139 -12.59 22.21 6.99
C GLY A 139 -13.00 21.51 8.27
N ALA A 140 -12.33 20.44 8.67
CA ALA A 140 -12.42 19.95 10.05
C ALA A 140 -12.05 21.08 11.02
N LYS A 141 -12.78 21.20 12.12
CA LYS A 141 -12.53 22.24 13.11
C LYS A 141 -11.21 22.01 13.85
N SER A 142 -10.89 20.74 14.15
CA SER A 142 -9.56 20.32 14.60
C SER A 142 -9.28 18.89 14.20
N VAL A 143 -7.99 18.55 14.06
CA VAL A 143 -7.51 17.18 13.81
C VAL A 143 -6.47 16.84 14.88
N THR A 144 -6.74 15.79 15.64
CA THR A 144 -5.83 15.27 16.66
C THR A 144 -5.37 13.87 16.27
N ILE A 145 -4.06 13.64 16.20
CA ILE A 145 -3.46 12.35 15.86
C ILE A 145 -2.88 11.72 17.13
N SER A 146 -3.42 10.56 17.53
CA SER A 146 -2.94 9.84 18.72
C SER A 146 -1.94 8.77 18.30
N TYR A 147 -0.69 8.89 18.74
CA TYR A 147 0.39 7.94 18.48
C TYR A 147 0.61 6.98 19.64
N ARG A 148 1.03 5.75 19.31
CA ARG A 148 1.35 4.72 20.32
C ARG A 148 2.80 4.80 20.80
N SER A 149 3.75 4.89 19.90
CA SER A 149 5.19 4.81 20.21
C SER A 149 5.90 6.14 19.98
N GLN A 150 5.70 6.73 18.81
CA GLN A 150 6.35 7.98 18.40
C GLN A 150 5.37 8.83 17.60
N PRO A 151 5.46 10.16 17.72
CA PRO A 151 4.73 11.09 16.85
C PRO A 151 5.26 10.98 15.41
N LEU A 152 4.48 11.43 14.45
CA LEU A 152 4.93 11.64 13.06
C LEU A 152 5.97 12.76 12.98
N GLY A 153 5.87 13.75 13.87
CA GLY A 153 6.83 14.84 13.99
C GLY A 153 6.77 15.86 12.84
N MET A 154 5.65 15.92 12.14
CA MET A 154 5.44 16.88 11.04
C MET A 154 5.23 18.30 11.56
N ASP A 155 5.56 19.29 10.72
CA ASP A 155 5.19 20.69 10.97
C ASP A 155 3.70 20.90 10.62
N TRP A 156 2.84 20.59 11.60
CA TRP A 156 1.40 20.64 11.44
C TRP A 156 0.87 22.07 11.45
N PRO A 157 -0.12 22.38 10.61
CA PRO A 157 -0.77 23.71 10.62
C PRO A 157 -1.58 23.93 11.91
N GLU A 158 -1.95 25.18 12.19
CA GLU A 158 -2.86 25.50 13.27
C GLU A 158 -4.17 24.70 13.14
N GLY A 159 -4.62 24.08 14.22
CA GLY A 159 -5.79 23.19 14.24
C GLY A 159 -5.46 21.71 14.08
N MET A 160 -4.20 21.35 13.77
CA MET A 160 -3.71 19.96 13.81
C MET A 160 -2.69 19.77 14.92
N LYS A 161 -2.72 18.63 15.60
CA LYS A 161 -1.73 18.27 16.64
C LYS A 161 -1.58 16.77 16.82
N GLU A 162 -0.49 16.39 17.44
CA GLU A 162 -0.25 15.02 17.90
C GLU A 162 -0.33 14.93 19.41
N VAL A 163 -0.85 13.81 19.88
CA VAL A 163 -0.98 13.46 21.30
C VAL A 163 -0.56 12.01 21.52
N PRO A 164 -0.11 11.65 22.74
CA PRO A 164 0.26 10.25 22.99
C PRO A 164 -0.98 9.33 22.99
N LEU A 165 -0.76 8.08 23.37
CA LEU A 165 -1.73 6.99 23.25
C LEU A 165 -3.08 7.34 23.89
N LEU A 166 -4.16 7.16 23.13
CA LEU A 166 -5.51 7.14 23.66
C LEU A 166 -5.67 5.94 24.60
N GLU A 167 -6.16 6.17 25.81
CA GLU A 167 -6.40 5.10 26.79
C GLU A 167 -7.87 4.68 26.84
N LYS A 168 -8.80 5.64 26.90
CA LYS A 168 -10.25 5.37 27.01
C LYS A 168 -11.10 6.53 26.51
N PHE A 169 -12.39 6.25 26.39
CA PHE A 169 -13.45 7.26 26.21
C PHE A 169 -14.41 7.30 27.41
N GLU A 170 -14.95 8.49 27.69
CA GLU A 170 -16.13 8.70 28.51
C GLU A 170 -17.10 9.56 27.70
N GLY A 171 -18.08 8.92 27.05
CA GLY A 171 -18.93 9.56 26.05
C GLY A 171 -18.09 10.07 24.87
N ASP A 172 -18.13 11.37 24.61
CA ASP A 172 -17.37 12.04 23.55
C ASP A 172 -15.94 12.48 23.96
N LEU A 173 -15.57 12.28 25.23
CA LEU A 173 -14.30 12.72 25.81
C LEU A 173 -13.26 11.58 25.73
N GLY A 174 -12.19 11.78 24.96
CA GLY A 174 -11.03 10.89 24.91
C GLY A 174 -9.96 11.28 25.92
N TYR A 175 -9.39 10.31 26.63
CA TYR A 175 -8.31 10.46 27.60
C TYR A 175 -7.01 9.88 27.07
N PHE A 176 -5.91 10.60 27.23
CA PHE A 176 -4.60 10.22 26.72
C PHE A 176 -3.60 9.89 27.85
N SER A 177 -2.59 9.12 27.54
CA SER A 177 -1.61 8.61 28.50
C SER A 177 -0.75 9.68 29.18
N ASP A 178 -0.75 10.91 28.69
CA ASP A 178 -0.13 12.07 29.34
C ASP A 178 -1.04 12.78 30.37
N GLY A 179 -2.24 12.25 30.58
CA GLY A 179 -3.25 12.81 31.48
C GLY A 179 -4.12 13.90 30.84
N THR A 180 -3.89 14.24 29.58
CA THR A 180 -4.75 15.20 28.87
C THR A 180 -6.04 14.55 28.38
N SER A 181 -7.03 15.35 28.03
CA SER A 181 -8.30 14.89 27.47
C SER A 181 -8.88 15.91 26.50
N GLN A 182 -9.67 15.45 25.55
CA GLN A 182 -10.34 16.29 24.54
C GLN A 182 -11.65 15.65 24.08
N ARG A 183 -12.63 16.48 23.72
CA ARG A 183 -13.89 16.03 23.11
C ARG A 183 -13.71 15.87 21.60
N PHE A 184 -14.41 14.89 21.06
CA PHE A 184 -14.39 14.59 19.63
C PHE A 184 -15.80 14.32 19.08
N ASP A 185 -16.00 14.69 17.81
CA ASP A 185 -17.20 14.39 17.04
C ASP A 185 -17.02 13.14 16.16
N ALA A 186 -15.77 12.83 15.83
CA ALA A 186 -15.44 11.70 14.97
C ALA A 186 -14.10 11.04 15.35
N VAL A 187 -14.05 9.72 15.20
CA VAL A 187 -12.88 8.89 15.44
C VAL A 187 -12.60 8.04 14.20
N VAL A 188 -11.37 8.10 13.67
CA VAL A 188 -10.91 7.24 12.60
C VAL A 188 -9.76 6.38 13.12
N MET A 189 -9.95 5.07 13.10
CA MET A 189 -8.92 4.11 13.48
C MET A 189 -7.95 3.92 12.31
N CYS A 190 -6.78 4.55 12.38
CA CYS A 190 -5.65 4.39 11.48
C CYS A 190 -4.68 3.33 12.00
N THR A 191 -5.23 2.22 12.47
CA THR A 191 -4.56 1.20 13.28
C THR A 191 -4.00 0.04 12.46
N GLY A 192 -3.98 0.20 11.14
CA GLY A 192 -3.42 -0.77 10.21
C GLY A 192 -4.31 -2.00 9.97
N TYR A 193 -3.70 -3.04 9.43
CA TYR A 193 -4.40 -4.21 8.91
C TYR A 193 -3.79 -5.51 9.43
N GLN A 194 -4.57 -6.59 9.39
CA GLN A 194 -4.14 -7.93 9.69
C GLN A 194 -3.96 -8.72 8.40
N HIS A 195 -2.83 -9.44 8.29
CA HIS A 195 -2.65 -10.42 7.22
C HIS A 195 -3.58 -11.61 7.47
N LYS A 196 -4.55 -11.85 6.59
CA LYS A 196 -5.51 -12.96 6.74
C LYS A 196 -5.69 -13.72 5.44
N PHE A 197 -5.58 -15.03 5.56
CA PHE A 197 -5.73 -15.99 4.46
C PHE A 197 -6.74 -17.08 4.88
N PRO A 198 -8.04 -16.75 4.96
CA PRO A 198 -9.04 -17.67 5.54
C PRO A 198 -9.27 -18.93 4.71
N PHE A 199 -8.86 -18.93 3.44
CA PHE A 199 -8.95 -20.05 2.52
C PHE A 199 -7.80 -21.06 2.64
N LEU A 200 -6.81 -20.80 3.48
CA LEU A 200 -5.68 -21.69 3.73
C LEU A 200 -5.81 -22.38 5.10
N PRO A 201 -5.38 -23.63 5.24
CA PRO A 201 -5.19 -24.27 6.53
C PRO A 201 -4.08 -23.56 7.33
N ASP A 202 -4.11 -23.70 8.65
CA ASP A 202 -3.29 -22.89 9.57
C ASP A 202 -1.78 -23.06 9.35
N GLU A 203 -1.34 -24.25 8.97
CA GLU A 203 0.06 -24.58 8.67
C GLU A 203 0.60 -23.92 7.40
N LEU A 204 -0.28 -23.53 6.47
CA LEU A 204 0.08 -22.85 5.23
C LEU A 204 -0.07 -21.33 5.31
N ARG A 205 -0.71 -20.80 6.35
CA ARG A 205 -0.91 -19.37 6.51
C ARG A 205 0.39 -18.68 6.86
N LEU A 206 0.68 -17.61 6.13
CA LEU A 206 1.72 -16.68 6.51
C LEU A 206 1.29 -15.95 7.79
N LYS A 207 2.06 -16.10 8.85
CA LYS A 207 1.86 -15.40 10.13
C LYS A 207 2.83 -14.24 10.19
N THR A 208 2.39 -13.06 9.83
CA THR A 208 3.20 -11.84 9.80
C THR A 208 2.36 -10.61 10.11
N ALA A 209 3.02 -9.51 10.41
CA ALA A 209 2.46 -8.17 10.44
C ALA A 209 3.03 -7.35 9.27
N ASN A 210 2.61 -6.09 9.11
CA ASN A 210 3.23 -5.20 8.16
C ASN A 210 4.70 -4.95 8.55
N CYS A 211 5.61 -5.35 7.69
CA CYS A 211 7.07 -5.27 7.91
C CYS A 211 7.81 -5.28 6.57
N LEU A 212 9.04 -4.81 6.58
CA LEU A 212 9.86 -4.73 5.37
C LEU A 212 10.27 -6.11 4.83
N TYR A 213 10.42 -7.10 5.72
CA TYR A 213 10.74 -8.47 5.31
C TYR A 213 10.01 -9.51 6.16
N PRO A 214 9.01 -10.21 5.59
CA PRO A 214 8.24 -11.21 6.30
C PRO A 214 9.07 -12.45 6.67
N GLU A 215 8.94 -12.89 7.91
CA GLU A 215 9.47 -14.15 8.37
C GLU A 215 8.92 -15.33 7.55
N ASN A 216 9.69 -16.37 7.39
CA ASN A 216 9.35 -17.61 6.66
C ASN A 216 9.16 -17.47 5.13
N LEU A 217 9.52 -16.36 4.53
CA LEU A 217 9.51 -16.18 3.08
C LEU A 217 10.94 -16.05 2.53
N TYR A 218 11.44 -17.09 1.86
CA TYR A 218 12.70 -17.01 1.12
C TYR A 218 12.55 -16.02 -0.03
N LYS A 219 13.51 -15.10 -0.17
CA LYS A 219 13.43 -13.96 -1.10
C LYS A 219 12.14 -13.14 -0.94
N GLY A 220 11.57 -13.12 0.28
CA GLY A 220 10.38 -12.35 0.59
C GLY A 220 9.09 -12.84 -0.08
N LEU A 221 9.10 -13.97 -0.78
CA LEU A 221 7.94 -14.49 -1.52
C LEU A 221 7.73 -16.01 -1.47
N VAL A 222 8.78 -16.83 -1.36
CA VAL A 222 8.65 -18.29 -1.37
C VAL A 222 8.44 -18.81 0.04
N PHE A 223 7.32 -19.46 0.31
CA PHE A 223 7.05 -20.04 1.64
C PHE A 223 8.05 -21.16 1.93
N ASN A 224 8.88 -20.95 2.94
CA ASN A 224 10.11 -21.74 3.13
C ASN A 224 9.86 -23.25 3.34
N LYS A 225 8.82 -23.59 4.10
CA LYS A 225 8.45 -25.01 4.37
C LYS A 225 7.84 -25.71 3.17
N LEU A 226 7.23 -24.96 2.25
CA LEU A 226 6.53 -25.49 1.09
C LEU A 226 6.82 -24.61 -0.14
N PRO A 227 7.94 -24.86 -0.87
CA PRO A 227 8.43 -23.93 -1.91
C PRO A 227 7.55 -23.76 -3.14
N ASN A 228 6.52 -24.56 -3.31
CA ASN A 228 5.49 -24.39 -4.34
C ASN A 228 4.30 -23.53 -3.88
N LEU A 229 4.34 -23.01 -2.65
CA LEU A 229 3.47 -21.96 -2.15
C LEU A 229 4.23 -20.61 -2.15
N LEU A 230 3.71 -19.63 -2.84
CA LEU A 230 4.32 -18.30 -2.95
C LEU A 230 3.34 -17.22 -2.49
N TYR A 231 3.86 -16.19 -1.81
CA TYR A 231 3.11 -15.02 -1.38
C TYR A 231 3.71 -13.77 -2.02
N LEU A 232 2.94 -13.02 -2.79
CA LEU A 232 3.40 -11.81 -3.45
C LEU A 232 2.87 -10.56 -2.75
N GLY A 233 3.74 -9.55 -2.58
CA GLY A 233 3.38 -8.24 -2.08
C GLY A 233 3.01 -8.21 -0.59
N MET A 234 3.65 -9.03 0.23
CA MET A 234 3.36 -9.11 1.68
C MET A 234 4.16 -8.12 2.53
N GLN A 235 5.12 -7.44 1.94
CA GLN A 235 5.98 -6.45 2.59
C GLN A 235 5.31 -5.09 2.74
N ASP A 236 5.75 -4.29 3.71
CA ASP A 236 5.63 -2.83 3.66
C ASP A 236 6.47 -2.27 2.52
N GLN A 237 6.03 -1.20 1.84
CA GLN A 237 6.50 -0.94 0.48
C GLN A 237 6.78 0.53 0.19
N TYR A 238 7.99 0.79 -0.31
CA TYR A 238 8.34 1.97 -1.12
C TYR A 238 8.18 1.67 -2.64
N TYR A 239 8.67 0.52 -3.10
CA TYR A 239 8.69 0.09 -4.51
C TYR A 239 7.44 -0.70 -4.94
N THR A 240 6.24 -0.19 -4.77
CA THR A 240 4.98 -0.92 -4.96
C THR A 240 4.93 -1.77 -6.24
N PHE A 241 4.75 -1.16 -7.41
CA PHE A 241 4.59 -1.91 -8.66
C PHE A 241 5.87 -2.60 -9.12
N ASN A 242 7.01 -1.93 -8.97
CA ASN A 242 8.28 -2.50 -9.41
C ASN A 242 8.68 -3.71 -8.57
N MET A 243 8.43 -3.68 -7.28
CA MET A 243 8.67 -4.83 -6.39
C MET A 243 7.71 -5.99 -6.72
N PHE A 244 6.42 -5.72 -6.93
CA PHE A 244 5.47 -6.77 -7.31
C PHE A 244 5.82 -7.41 -8.66
N ASP A 245 6.23 -6.61 -9.63
CA ASP A 245 6.69 -7.11 -10.91
C ASP A 245 7.96 -7.98 -10.74
N ALA A 246 8.95 -7.53 -9.98
CA ALA A 246 10.18 -8.31 -9.72
C ALA A 246 9.86 -9.64 -9.02
N GLN A 247 9.00 -9.63 -8.01
CA GLN A 247 8.52 -10.84 -7.34
C GLN A 247 7.78 -11.78 -8.30
N ALA A 248 6.88 -11.25 -9.14
CA ALA A 248 6.14 -12.04 -10.10
C ALA A 248 7.06 -12.70 -11.17
N TRP A 249 8.11 -11.99 -11.61
CA TRP A 249 9.10 -12.53 -12.52
C TRP A 249 9.94 -13.62 -11.86
N PHE A 250 10.35 -13.43 -10.61
CA PHE A 250 11.05 -14.44 -9.84
C PHE A 250 10.18 -15.70 -9.64
N ALA A 251 8.91 -15.52 -9.26
CA ALA A 251 7.94 -16.60 -9.12
C ALA A 251 7.72 -17.35 -10.44
N ARG A 252 7.57 -16.63 -11.54
CA ARG A 252 7.48 -17.22 -12.90
C ARG A 252 8.67 -18.12 -13.21
N ASP A 253 9.87 -17.65 -12.93
CA ASP A 253 11.09 -18.36 -13.30
C ASP A 253 11.33 -19.59 -12.40
N ILE A 254 10.83 -19.59 -11.14
CA ILE A 254 10.72 -20.80 -10.31
C ILE A 254 9.77 -21.81 -10.96
N MET A 255 8.53 -21.38 -11.28
CA MET A 255 7.52 -22.26 -11.86
C MET A 255 7.93 -22.84 -13.21
N GLN A 256 8.76 -22.13 -13.96
CA GLN A 256 9.33 -22.60 -15.25
C GLN A 256 10.61 -23.42 -15.08
N GLY A 257 11.09 -23.63 -13.85
CA GLY A 257 12.32 -24.37 -13.57
C GLY A 257 13.61 -23.67 -14.00
N LYS A 258 13.55 -22.37 -14.33
CA LYS A 258 14.72 -21.54 -14.66
C LYS A 258 15.53 -21.19 -13.43
N ILE A 259 14.87 -20.91 -12.33
CA ILE A 259 15.48 -20.72 -11.01
C ILE A 259 15.34 -22.03 -10.24
N LYS A 260 16.47 -22.61 -9.84
CA LYS A 260 16.52 -23.75 -8.92
C LYS A 260 16.66 -23.21 -7.51
N LEU A 261 15.68 -23.52 -6.69
CA LEU A 261 15.70 -23.10 -5.28
C LEU A 261 16.83 -23.87 -4.54
N PRO A 262 17.57 -23.20 -3.65
CA PRO A 262 18.53 -23.85 -2.77
C PRO A 262 17.80 -24.77 -1.75
N ASN A 263 18.56 -25.58 -1.03
CA ASN A 263 18.00 -26.41 0.01
C ASN A 263 17.43 -25.57 1.16
N GLU A 264 16.70 -26.20 2.07
CA GLU A 264 15.99 -25.51 3.15
C GLU A 264 16.94 -24.76 4.10
N GLU A 265 18.09 -25.34 4.42
CA GLU A 265 19.11 -24.72 5.27
C GLU A 265 19.61 -23.40 4.65
N GLN A 266 19.99 -23.43 3.38
CA GLN A 266 20.44 -22.25 2.65
C GLN A 266 19.34 -21.18 2.53
N ARG A 267 18.06 -21.59 2.39
CA ARG A 267 16.94 -20.66 2.39
C ARG A 267 16.73 -20.02 3.76
N ASN A 268 16.91 -20.79 4.84
CA ASN A 268 16.85 -20.27 6.21
C ASN A 268 17.94 -19.24 6.48
N ASP A 269 19.16 -19.49 6.00
CA ASP A 269 20.28 -18.55 6.14
C ASP A 269 19.99 -17.23 5.40
N ASP A 270 19.44 -17.29 4.18
CA ASP A 270 19.06 -16.11 3.42
C ASP A 270 17.94 -15.33 4.12
N ILE A 271 16.89 -16.00 4.60
CA ILE A 271 15.81 -15.36 5.37
C ILE A 271 16.38 -14.62 6.60
N LYS A 272 17.22 -15.32 7.36
CA LYS A 272 17.86 -14.75 8.54
C LYS A 272 18.68 -13.50 8.21
N LEU A 273 19.48 -13.56 7.15
CA LEU A 273 20.26 -12.41 6.67
C LEU A 273 19.37 -11.20 6.38
N TRP A 274 18.31 -11.40 5.60
CA TRP A 274 17.39 -10.30 5.24
C TRP A 274 16.62 -9.76 6.45
N MET A 275 16.25 -10.61 7.40
CA MET A 275 15.63 -10.17 8.66
C MET A 275 16.61 -9.35 9.52
N GLU A 276 17.88 -9.74 9.60
CA GLU A 276 18.92 -8.99 10.32
C GLU A 276 19.17 -7.63 9.66
N LEU A 277 19.24 -7.57 8.32
CA LEU A 277 19.37 -6.31 7.58
C LEU A 277 18.15 -5.41 7.80
N SER A 278 16.94 -5.95 7.76
CA SER A 278 15.71 -5.20 8.05
C SER A 278 15.69 -4.64 9.48
N ALA A 279 16.13 -5.42 10.46
CA ALA A 279 16.17 -5.00 11.86
C ALA A 279 17.26 -3.95 12.15
N ALA A 280 18.25 -3.81 11.27
CA ALA A 280 19.32 -2.82 11.41
C ALA A 280 18.92 -1.40 10.99
N ASN A 281 17.82 -1.24 10.28
CA ASN A 281 17.32 0.05 9.82
C ASN A 281 16.96 0.95 11.01
N LYS A 282 17.33 2.22 10.94
CA LYS A 282 17.12 3.20 12.01
C LYS A 282 16.18 4.33 11.63
N ASN A 283 15.97 4.53 10.35
CA ASN A 283 15.16 5.60 9.78
C ASN A 283 14.63 5.20 8.40
N HIS A 284 13.78 6.03 7.84
CA HIS A 284 13.17 5.79 6.53
C HIS A 284 14.17 5.74 5.36
N ASP A 285 15.28 6.46 5.44
CA ASP A 285 16.33 6.41 4.41
C ASP A 285 17.00 5.03 4.36
N ASP A 286 17.27 4.43 5.53
CA ASP A 286 17.80 3.07 5.64
C ASP A 286 16.78 2.04 5.09
N GLU A 287 15.50 2.25 5.33
CA GLU A 287 14.42 1.39 4.82
C GLU A 287 14.31 1.46 3.29
N VAL A 288 14.46 2.65 2.72
CA VAL A 288 14.50 2.85 1.26
C VAL A 288 15.70 2.11 0.66
N ASP A 289 16.89 2.23 1.27
CA ASP A 289 18.10 1.53 0.81
C ASP A 289 17.93 0.01 0.92
N PHE A 290 17.40 -0.48 2.03
CA PHE A 290 17.09 -1.90 2.23
C PHE A 290 16.17 -2.45 1.13
N GLN A 291 15.07 -1.75 0.83
CA GLN A 291 14.14 -2.19 -0.21
C GLN A 291 14.73 -2.07 -1.62
N THR A 292 15.59 -1.09 -1.86
CA THR A 292 16.35 -0.94 -3.09
C THR A 292 17.24 -2.16 -3.33
N ASP A 293 17.98 -2.59 -2.33
CA ASP A 293 18.86 -3.76 -2.41
C ASP A 293 18.06 -5.06 -2.56
N TYR A 294 16.92 -5.16 -1.87
CA TYR A 294 16.00 -6.29 -2.04
C TYR A 294 15.47 -6.41 -3.48
N VAL A 295 15.02 -5.31 -4.08
CA VAL A 295 14.53 -5.31 -5.47
C VAL A 295 15.66 -5.60 -6.45
N LYS A 296 16.89 -5.08 -6.22
CA LYS A 296 18.09 -5.40 -7.01
C LYS A 296 18.39 -6.90 -6.98
N ASP A 297 18.33 -7.52 -5.80
CA ASP A 297 18.58 -8.96 -5.64
C ASP A 297 17.59 -9.82 -6.45
N LEU A 298 16.29 -9.47 -6.42
CA LEU A 298 15.28 -10.15 -7.24
C LEU A 298 15.49 -9.96 -8.74
N ILE A 299 15.80 -8.74 -9.18
CA ILE A 299 16.03 -8.42 -10.59
C ILE A 299 17.26 -9.14 -11.12
N ALA A 300 18.34 -9.18 -10.34
CA ALA A 300 19.59 -9.84 -10.74
C ALA A 300 19.42 -11.35 -11.00
N ALA A 301 18.43 -11.98 -10.37
CA ALA A 301 18.14 -13.41 -10.54
C ALA A 301 17.27 -13.73 -11.76
N THR A 302 16.75 -12.72 -12.46
CA THR A 302 15.79 -12.88 -13.56
C THR A 302 16.22 -12.08 -14.80
N ASN A 303 15.41 -12.14 -15.85
CA ASN A 303 15.56 -11.26 -17.02
C ASN A 303 14.60 -10.06 -16.97
N TYR A 304 14.22 -9.61 -15.77
CA TYR A 304 13.42 -8.40 -15.61
C TYR A 304 14.16 -7.19 -16.21
N PRO A 305 13.49 -6.30 -16.96
CA PRO A 305 14.10 -5.10 -17.49
C PRO A 305 14.69 -4.25 -16.37
N SER A 306 16.03 -4.14 -16.34
CA SER A 306 16.72 -3.33 -15.33
C SER A 306 16.49 -1.84 -15.56
N PHE A 307 16.48 -1.08 -14.48
CA PHE A 307 16.46 0.38 -14.47
C PHE A 307 17.36 0.87 -13.32
N ASP A 308 17.64 2.17 -13.28
CA ASP A 308 18.50 2.75 -12.26
C ASP A 308 17.77 2.81 -10.91
N LEU A 309 17.93 1.75 -10.12
CA LEU A 309 17.32 1.63 -8.79
C LEU A 309 17.92 2.60 -7.78
N ASP A 310 19.21 2.96 -7.92
CA ASP A 310 19.84 3.94 -7.05
C ASP A 310 19.27 5.34 -7.28
N ALA A 311 19.04 5.70 -8.54
CA ALA A 311 18.35 6.95 -8.86
C ALA A 311 16.89 6.97 -8.36
N VAL A 312 16.19 5.83 -8.35
CA VAL A 312 14.85 5.72 -7.73
C VAL A 312 14.93 5.91 -6.21
N ALA A 313 15.92 5.30 -5.54
CA ALA A 313 16.13 5.50 -4.09
C ALA A 313 16.34 6.98 -3.74
N VAL A 314 17.13 7.71 -4.54
CA VAL A 314 17.32 9.15 -4.37
C VAL A 314 15.99 9.91 -4.48
N LEU A 315 15.11 9.53 -5.41
CA LEU A 315 13.79 10.14 -5.53
C LEU A 315 12.88 9.84 -4.34
N PHE A 316 12.90 8.61 -3.79
CA PHE A 316 12.15 8.29 -2.58
C PHE A 316 12.61 9.10 -1.37
N LYS A 317 13.93 9.22 -1.18
CA LYS A 317 14.49 10.06 -0.09
C LYS A 317 14.13 11.53 -0.29
N GLN A 318 14.15 12.03 -1.54
CA GLN A 318 13.70 13.38 -1.83
C GLN A 318 12.19 13.57 -1.54
N TRP A 319 11.37 12.57 -1.87
CA TRP A 319 9.94 12.59 -1.54
C TRP A 319 9.71 12.64 -0.03
N LEU A 320 10.42 11.83 0.76
CA LEU A 320 10.33 11.87 2.23
C LEU A 320 10.67 13.25 2.76
N LYS A 321 11.79 13.83 2.30
CA LYS A 321 12.19 15.18 2.68
C LYS A 321 11.15 16.24 2.29
N ASP A 322 10.63 16.17 1.06
CA ASP A 322 9.61 17.11 0.59
C ASP A 322 8.32 17.03 1.41
N LYS A 323 7.96 15.83 1.87
CA LYS A 323 6.81 15.58 2.75
C LYS A 323 7.05 16.18 4.14
N ASP A 324 8.23 15.98 4.72
CA ASP A 324 8.61 16.53 6.02
C ASP A 324 8.67 18.06 6.00
N GLU A 325 9.14 18.65 4.90
CA GLU A 325 9.21 20.11 4.74
C GLU A 325 7.83 20.77 4.61
N ASN A 326 6.88 20.12 3.92
CA ASN A 326 5.54 20.67 3.73
C ASN A 326 4.50 19.58 3.45
N ILE A 327 3.94 19.03 4.52
CA ILE A 327 2.94 17.96 4.48
C ILE A 327 1.66 18.36 3.70
N LEU A 328 1.35 19.64 3.60
CA LEU A 328 0.15 20.13 2.92
C LEU A 328 0.29 20.21 1.39
N GLU A 329 1.50 20.45 0.88
CA GLU A 329 1.70 20.80 -0.54
C GLU A 329 2.71 19.90 -1.27
N TYR A 330 3.36 18.92 -0.59
CA TYR A 330 4.37 18.08 -1.24
C TYR A 330 3.83 17.34 -2.46
N ARG A 331 2.52 17.04 -2.50
CA ARG A 331 1.87 16.38 -3.65
C ARG A 331 1.74 17.25 -4.89
N ASP A 332 1.96 18.56 -4.78
CA ASP A 332 2.04 19.47 -5.94
C ASP A 332 3.41 19.43 -6.64
N LYS A 333 4.41 18.80 -6.00
CA LYS A 333 5.73 18.58 -6.59
C LYS A 333 5.67 17.50 -7.68
N THR A 334 6.51 17.67 -8.70
CA THR A 334 6.65 16.70 -9.79
C THR A 334 8.09 16.20 -9.86
N TYR A 335 8.26 14.91 -10.08
CA TYR A 335 9.56 14.27 -10.20
C TYR A 335 9.80 13.79 -11.63
N THR A 336 11.06 13.79 -12.07
CA THR A 336 11.45 13.21 -13.34
C THR A 336 11.45 11.69 -13.24
N SER A 337 10.76 11.02 -14.17
CA SER A 337 10.76 9.56 -14.22
C SER A 337 12.18 9.04 -14.51
N VAL A 338 12.68 8.15 -13.67
CA VAL A 338 13.96 7.48 -13.89
C VAL A 338 13.90 6.52 -15.08
N ILE A 339 12.72 6.00 -15.40
CA ILE A 339 12.52 5.02 -16.46
C ILE A 339 12.41 5.69 -17.83
N THR A 340 11.64 6.78 -17.94
CA THR A 340 11.36 7.44 -19.24
C THR A 340 12.13 8.74 -19.42
N GLY A 341 12.70 9.32 -18.36
CA GLY A 341 13.34 10.63 -18.37
C GLY A 341 12.37 11.80 -18.52
N THR A 342 11.06 11.54 -18.51
CA THR A 342 10.02 12.55 -18.68
C THR A 342 9.59 13.14 -17.34
N LYS A 343 9.00 14.33 -17.38
CA LYS A 343 8.47 15.03 -16.22
C LYS A 343 7.15 15.69 -16.59
N ALA A 344 6.12 15.49 -15.76
CA ALA A 344 4.87 16.22 -15.90
C ALA A 344 5.04 17.69 -15.52
N GLU A 345 4.22 18.56 -16.10
CA GLU A 345 4.14 19.96 -15.67
C GLU A 345 3.64 20.02 -14.21
N LYS A 346 4.15 21.03 -13.47
CA LYS A 346 3.67 21.29 -12.12
C LYS A 346 2.20 21.69 -12.21
N HIS A 347 1.38 21.04 -11.43
CA HIS A 347 -0.03 21.37 -11.30
C HIS A 347 -0.43 21.29 -9.83
N HIS A 348 -1.41 22.08 -9.46
CA HIS A 348 -2.05 21.92 -8.17
C HIS A 348 -2.93 20.67 -8.18
N THR A 349 -2.96 19.93 -7.10
CA THR A 349 -3.81 18.74 -6.96
C THR A 349 -5.28 19.17 -6.83
N VAL A 350 -5.93 19.44 -7.97
CA VAL A 350 -7.28 20.02 -8.05
C VAL A 350 -8.35 19.22 -7.31
N TRP A 351 -8.16 17.92 -7.14
CA TRP A 351 -9.07 17.11 -6.34
C TRP A 351 -9.10 17.52 -4.85
N LEU A 352 -8.11 18.28 -4.38
CA LEU A 352 -8.12 18.85 -3.04
C LEU A 352 -9.05 20.09 -2.95
N ASP A 353 -9.21 20.83 -4.05
CA ASP A 353 -10.04 22.05 -4.07
C ASP A 353 -11.49 21.75 -4.44
N GLU A 354 -11.70 20.87 -5.40
CA GLU A 354 -13.01 20.62 -6.01
C GLU A 354 -13.60 19.26 -5.60
N MET A 355 -12.89 18.44 -4.84
CA MET A 355 -13.26 17.06 -4.49
C MET A 355 -13.50 16.16 -5.70
N ASP A 356 -13.02 16.56 -6.87
CA ASP A 356 -13.19 15.82 -8.12
C ASP A 356 -11.91 15.08 -8.48
N ASP A 357 -11.83 13.82 -8.09
CA ASP A 357 -10.77 12.88 -8.42
C ASP A 357 -11.10 12.00 -9.63
N THR A 358 -12.05 12.43 -10.49
CA THR A 358 -12.42 11.68 -11.68
C THR A 358 -11.28 11.62 -12.69
N PHE A 359 -11.29 10.56 -13.49
CA PHE A 359 -10.33 10.37 -14.57
C PHE A 359 -10.43 11.47 -15.62
N GLU A 360 -11.64 11.88 -15.98
CA GLU A 360 -11.94 12.97 -16.92
C GLU A 360 -11.35 14.29 -16.44
N ARG A 361 -11.54 14.62 -15.17
CA ARG A 361 -10.98 15.85 -14.57
C ARG A 361 -9.47 15.82 -14.60
N PHE A 362 -8.84 14.72 -14.19
CA PHE A 362 -7.39 14.57 -14.21
C PHE A 362 -6.82 14.76 -15.64
N LEU A 363 -7.42 14.15 -16.66
CA LEU A 363 -6.98 14.27 -18.04
C LEU A 363 -7.19 15.66 -18.62
N SER A 364 -8.13 16.44 -18.09
CA SER A 364 -8.39 17.82 -18.51
C SER A 364 -7.36 18.82 -17.98
N ILE A 365 -6.55 18.44 -16.98
CA ILE A 365 -5.48 19.28 -16.45
C ILE A 365 -4.38 19.37 -17.51
N GLY A 366 -4.26 20.53 -18.12
CA GLY A 366 -3.22 20.88 -19.07
C GLY A 366 -2.59 22.22 -18.69
N PRO A 367 -1.52 22.65 -19.39
CA PRO A 367 -0.99 23.99 -19.20
C PRO A 367 -2.14 25.00 -19.34
N LYS A 368 -2.22 25.94 -18.39
CA LYS A 368 -3.14 27.08 -18.54
C LYS A 368 -2.84 27.68 -19.90
N LYS A 369 -3.77 27.62 -20.84
CA LYS A 369 -3.68 28.46 -22.06
C LYS A 369 -3.55 29.88 -21.56
N GLU A 370 -2.41 30.53 -21.86
CA GLU A 370 -2.30 31.96 -21.70
C GLU A 370 -3.51 32.57 -22.42
N LYS A 371 -4.29 33.37 -21.71
CA LYS A 371 -5.37 34.10 -22.32
C LYS A 371 -4.70 34.91 -23.42
N GLU A 372 -5.06 34.66 -24.67
CA GLU A 372 -4.78 35.59 -25.76
C GLU A 372 -5.24 36.96 -25.28
N VAL A 373 -4.28 37.84 -25.08
CA VAL A 373 -4.56 39.26 -24.82
C VAL A 373 -5.14 39.75 -26.13
N GLU A 374 -6.48 39.83 -26.19
CA GLU A 374 -7.13 40.58 -27.24
C GLU A 374 -6.60 42.02 -27.16
N THR A 375 -5.68 42.33 -28.04
CA THR A 375 -5.27 43.71 -28.34
C THR A 375 -6.45 44.38 -29.04
N LEU A 376 -7.12 45.26 -28.29
CA LEU A 376 -8.01 46.31 -28.84
C LEU A 376 -7.22 47.35 -29.55
#